data_88cda4e9287c37e411ba28e04580dace
#
_entry.id   88cda4e9287c37e411ba28e04580dace
#
_cell.length_a   1.000
_cell.length_b   1.000
_cell.length_c   1.000
_cell.angle_alpha   90.00
_cell.angle_beta   90.00
_cell.angle_gamma   90.00
#
_symmetry.space_group_name_H-M   'P 1'
#
loop_
_entity.id
_entity.type
_entity.pdbx_description
1 polymer ?
#
loop_
_entity_poly.entity_id
_entity_poly.type
_entity_poly.pdbx_seq_one_letter_code
_entity_poly.pdbx_strand_id
1 'polypeptide(L)'
;MATFVFRHKVGDFSTWIKGHQDRVDLFGDTVSGFNTFQDADDPNSIALVVEVNDIEKLGAIINDPKNQAIKARHSVIEPITMSEQIDV
;
A
#
# COMPACT_ATOMS: atom_id res chain seq x y z
N MET A 1 12.71 -4.79 12.09
CA MET A 1 11.36 -4.30 11.72
C MET A 1 11.45 -2.81 11.42
N ALA A 2 10.87 -2.36 10.34
CA ALA A 2 10.90 -0.97 9.93
C ALA A 2 9.48 -0.46 9.66
N THR A 3 9.25 0.81 9.92
CA THR A 3 7.95 1.45 9.65
C THR A 3 8.07 2.28 8.39
N PHE A 4 7.19 2.02 7.44
CA PHE A 4 7.13 2.75 6.18
C PHE A 4 5.76 3.42 6.01
N VAL A 5 5.75 4.51 5.27
CA VAL A 5 4.51 5.13 4.79
C VAL A 5 4.46 4.96 3.27
N PHE A 6 3.41 4.31 2.78
CA PHE A 6 3.16 4.14 1.34
C PHE A 6 2.03 5.10 0.96
N ARG A 7 2.25 5.91 -0.07
CA ARG A 7 1.27 6.89 -0.52
C ARG A 7 1.04 6.76 -2.01
N HIS A 8 -0.23 6.84 -2.40
CA HIS A 8 -0.60 6.91 -3.82
C HIS A 8 -2.01 7.49 -3.96
N LYS A 9 -2.40 7.76 -5.19
CA LYS A 9 -3.77 8.15 -5.52
C LYS A 9 -4.58 6.94 -5.92
N VAL A 10 -5.89 7.07 -5.88
CA VAL A 10 -6.81 6.05 -6.39
C VAL A 10 -7.85 6.73 -7.28
N GLY A 11 -8.38 5.98 -8.25
CA GLY A 11 -9.43 6.51 -9.12
C GLY A 11 -10.78 6.55 -8.43
N ASP A 12 -11.04 5.57 -7.56
CA ASP A 12 -12.27 5.46 -6.79
C ASP A 12 -11.98 4.83 -5.44
N PHE A 13 -12.09 5.60 -4.37
CA PHE A 13 -11.81 5.15 -3.01
C PHE A 13 -12.68 3.94 -2.62
N SER A 14 -13.97 3.97 -2.97
CA SER A 14 -14.88 2.87 -2.62
C SER A 14 -14.44 1.54 -3.23
N THR A 15 -13.95 1.57 -4.46
CA THR A 15 -13.40 0.40 -5.14
C THR A 15 -12.11 -0.05 -4.46
N TRP A 16 -11.22 0.90 -4.15
CA TRP A 16 -9.93 0.58 -3.54
C TRP A 16 -10.07 -0.04 -2.16
N ILE A 17 -10.95 0.51 -1.31
CA ILE A 17 -11.08 0.03 0.08
C ILE A 17 -11.64 -1.39 0.14
N LYS A 18 -12.45 -1.80 -0.84
CA LYS A 18 -12.96 -3.17 -0.93
C LYS A 18 -11.86 -4.20 -1.12
N GLY A 19 -10.69 -3.78 -1.60
CA GLY A 19 -9.52 -4.65 -1.78
C GLY A 19 -8.66 -4.82 -0.53
N HIS A 20 -9.11 -4.34 0.63
CA HIS A 20 -8.31 -4.40 1.86
C HIS A 20 -7.87 -5.83 2.21
N GLN A 21 -8.78 -6.80 2.16
CA GLN A 21 -8.44 -8.18 2.48
C GLN A 21 -7.45 -8.76 1.47
N ASP A 22 -7.61 -8.43 0.20
CA ASP A 22 -6.66 -8.86 -0.84
C ASP A 22 -5.26 -8.32 -0.52
N ARG A 23 -5.15 -7.08 -0.04
CA ARG A 23 -3.87 -6.51 0.35
C ARG A 23 -3.27 -7.21 1.55
N VAL A 24 -4.09 -7.53 2.57
CA VAL A 24 -3.63 -8.30 3.74
C VAL A 24 -3.04 -9.62 3.30
N ASP A 25 -3.74 -10.34 2.43
CA ASP A 25 -3.31 -11.65 1.94
C ASP A 25 -2.06 -11.55 1.07
N LEU A 26 -2.00 -10.53 0.21
CA LEU A 26 -0.89 -10.33 -0.72
C LEU A 26 0.41 -9.99 0.02
N PHE A 27 0.34 -9.11 1.00
CA PHE A 27 1.52 -8.71 1.77
C PHE A 27 2.02 -9.84 2.67
N GLY A 28 1.10 -10.64 3.22
CA GLY A 28 1.43 -11.83 4.00
C GLY A 28 2.45 -11.57 5.09
N ASP A 29 3.48 -12.42 5.12
CA ASP A 29 4.53 -12.38 6.16
C ASP A 29 5.52 -11.23 5.98
N THR A 30 5.47 -10.50 4.86
CA THR A 30 6.40 -9.39 4.64
C THR A 30 6.12 -8.22 5.57
N VAL A 31 4.94 -8.17 6.16
CA VAL A 31 4.53 -7.12 7.11
C VAL A 31 3.95 -7.76 8.37
N SER A 32 4.07 -7.05 9.50
CA SER A 32 3.41 -7.41 10.75
C SER A 32 1.99 -6.86 10.82
N GLY A 33 1.71 -5.84 10.03
CA GLY A 33 0.41 -5.19 9.97
C GLY A 33 0.52 -3.83 9.32
N PHE A 34 -0.61 -3.24 9.02
CA PHE A 34 -0.64 -1.89 8.47
C PHE A 34 -1.95 -1.18 8.83
N ASN A 35 -1.89 0.14 8.84
CA ASN A 35 -3.05 1.01 9.05
C ASN A 35 -3.29 1.82 7.79
N THR A 36 -4.56 1.99 7.45
CA THR A 36 -4.99 2.66 6.22
C THR A 36 -5.53 4.05 6.56
N PHE A 37 -5.09 5.05 5.82
CA PHE A 37 -5.49 6.44 6.01
C PHE A 37 -5.99 7.03 4.69
N GLN A 38 -7.05 7.82 4.80
CA GLN A 38 -7.58 8.61 3.69
C GLN A 38 -7.23 10.07 3.97
N ASP A 39 -6.76 10.79 2.94
CA ASP A 39 -6.46 12.21 3.10
C ASP A 39 -7.72 12.98 3.49
N ALA A 40 -7.58 13.93 4.44
CA ALA A 40 -8.72 14.68 4.97
C ALA A 40 -9.36 15.61 3.92
N ASP A 41 -8.55 16.07 2.96
CA ASP A 41 -9.01 17.03 1.95
C ASP A 41 -9.28 16.38 0.58
N ASP A 42 -8.61 15.25 0.28
CA ASP A 42 -8.74 14.57 -1.01
C ASP A 42 -9.07 13.09 -0.76
N PRO A 43 -10.33 12.68 -0.93
CA PRO A 43 -10.73 11.30 -0.66
C PRO A 43 -10.05 10.26 -1.55
N ASN A 44 -9.46 10.67 -2.66
CA ASN A 44 -8.75 9.78 -3.58
C ASN A 44 -7.23 9.77 -3.34
N SER A 45 -6.75 10.39 -2.27
CA SER A 45 -5.36 10.31 -1.83
C SER A 45 -5.31 9.45 -0.57
N ILE A 46 -4.48 8.40 -0.58
CA ILE A 46 -4.44 7.46 0.54
C ILE A 46 -3.01 7.26 1.03
N ALA A 47 -2.90 6.75 2.25
CA ALA A 47 -1.63 6.38 2.84
C ALA A 47 -1.80 5.09 3.64
N LEU A 48 -0.78 4.24 3.60
CA LEU A 48 -0.67 3.07 4.47
C LEU A 48 0.55 3.26 5.35
N VAL A 49 0.38 3.15 6.67
CA VAL A 49 1.52 3.06 7.60
C VAL A 49 1.74 1.58 7.88
N VAL A 50 2.90 1.07 7.51
CA VAL A 50 3.17 -0.36 7.40
C VAL A 50 4.37 -0.74 8.26
N GLU A 51 4.20 -1.74 9.12
CA GLU A 51 5.30 -2.37 9.86
C GLU A 51 5.87 -3.49 8.99
N VAL A 52 7.07 -3.26 8.45
CA VAL A 52 7.67 -4.13 7.44
C VAL A 52 8.71 -5.07 8.06
N ASN A 53 8.55 -6.37 7.80
CA ASN A 53 9.50 -7.40 8.22
C ASN A 53 10.57 -7.65 7.17
N ASP A 54 10.21 -7.56 5.88
CA ASP A 54 11.10 -7.84 4.76
C ASP A 54 10.77 -6.89 3.61
N ILE A 55 11.50 -5.77 3.56
CA ILE A 55 11.24 -4.71 2.56
C ILE A 55 11.57 -5.17 1.14
N GLU A 56 12.59 -5.99 0.97
CA GLU A 56 12.98 -6.47 -0.36
C GLU A 56 11.86 -7.33 -0.95
N LYS A 57 11.33 -8.25 -0.16
CA LYS A 57 10.25 -9.14 -0.58
C LYS A 57 8.97 -8.36 -0.82
N LEU A 58 8.65 -7.41 0.05
CA LEU A 58 7.48 -6.55 -0.12
C LEU A 58 7.60 -5.70 -1.37
N GLY A 59 8.77 -5.11 -1.62
CA GLY A 59 9.02 -4.33 -2.83
C GLY A 59 8.87 -5.18 -4.09
N ALA A 60 9.34 -6.42 -4.06
CA ALA A 60 9.18 -7.35 -5.16
C ALA A 60 7.70 -7.65 -5.45
N ILE A 61 6.88 -7.80 -4.40
CA ILE A 61 5.44 -8.02 -4.54
C ILE A 61 4.78 -6.79 -5.18
N ILE A 62 5.07 -5.60 -4.68
CA ILE A 62 4.47 -4.35 -5.16
C ILE A 62 4.82 -4.10 -6.63
N ASN A 63 6.05 -4.45 -7.04
CA ASN A 63 6.55 -4.20 -8.38
C ASN A 63 6.39 -5.40 -9.33
N ASP A 64 5.81 -6.50 -8.87
CA ASP A 64 5.63 -7.69 -9.69
C ASP A 64 4.62 -7.39 -10.82
N PRO A 65 4.99 -7.61 -12.09
CA PRO A 65 4.07 -7.42 -13.20
C PRO A 65 2.76 -8.21 -13.08
N LYS A 66 2.78 -9.34 -12.39
CA LYS A 66 1.57 -10.15 -12.15
C LYS A 66 0.52 -9.38 -11.33
N ASN A 67 0.96 -8.41 -10.53
CA ASN A 67 0.07 -7.65 -9.65
C ASN A 67 -0.48 -6.39 -10.31
N GLN A 68 -0.11 -6.10 -11.56
CA GLN A 68 -0.64 -4.93 -12.29
C GLN A 68 -2.16 -5.02 -12.47
N ALA A 69 -2.67 -6.20 -12.77
CA ALA A 69 -4.11 -6.42 -12.92
C ALA A 69 -4.85 -6.19 -11.59
N ILE A 70 -4.24 -6.57 -10.46
CA ILE A 70 -4.79 -6.33 -9.13
C ILE A 70 -4.85 -4.84 -8.83
N LYS A 71 -3.77 -4.11 -9.11
CA LYS A 71 -3.71 -2.65 -8.94
C LYS A 71 -4.80 -1.96 -9.78
N ALA A 72 -4.94 -2.35 -11.03
CA ALA A 72 -5.95 -1.78 -11.93
C ALA A 72 -7.37 -2.05 -11.40
N ARG A 73 -7.62 -3.27 -10.95
CA ARG A 73 -8.92 -3.66 -10.39
C ARG A 73 -9.26 -2.88 -9.13
N HIS A 74 -8.25 -2.51 -8.34
CA HIS A 74 -8.42 -1.71 -7.13
C HIS A 74 -8.30 -0.20 -7.38
N SER A 75 -8.27 0.22 -8.63
CA SER A 75 -8.19 1.63 -9.06
C SER A 75 -6.92 2.37 -8.56
N VAL A 76 -5.82 1.66 -8.35
CA VAL A 76 -4.56 2.26 -7.93
C VAL A 76 -3.98 3.11 -9.05
N ILE A 77 -3.60 4.35 -8.72
CA ILE A 77 -2.92 5.25 -9.63
C ILE A 77 -1.47 5.39 -9.16
N GLU A 78 -0.53 4.93 -9.99
CA GLU A 78 0.88 5.04 -9.69
C GLU A 78 1.38 6.47 -9.96
N PRO A 79 2.50 6.87 -9.32
CA PRO A 79 3.41 6.04 -8.55
C PRO A 79 2.94 5.78 -7.12
N ILE A 80 3.43 4.67 -6.56
CA ILE A 80 3.33 4.38 -5.13
C ILE A 80 4.64 4.86 -4.52
N THR A 81 4.59 5.89 -3.69
CA THR A 81 5.77 6.39 -3.00
C THR A 81 5.93 5.72 -1.64
N MET A 82 7.17 5.44 -1.27
CA MET A 82 7.49 4.78 -0.01
C MET A 82 8.46 5.65 0.78
N SER A 83 8.15 5.88 2.05
CA SER A 83 9.01 6.64 2.95
C SER A 83 9.26 5.82 4.19
N GLU A 84 10.53 5.66 4.56
CA GLU A 84 10.90 4.96 5.77
C GLU A 84 10.97 5.93 6.95
N GLN A 85 10.47 5.51 8.11
CA GLN A 85 10.60 6.28 9.33
C GLN A 85 12.06 6.43 9.69
N ILE A 86 12.48 7.63 10.05
CA ILE A 86 13.83 7.89 10.55
C ILE A 86 13.76 8.25 12.03
N ASP A 87 14.82 7.89 12.75
CA ASP A 87 14.97 8.27 14.15
C ASP A 87 15.53 9.69 14.25
N VAL A 88 14.73 10.60 14.79
CA VAL A 88 15.12 12.00 15.02
C VAL A 88 14.81 12.42 16.44
#